data_7318b36e053d9fbae30ee6ab4a4e8d6a
#
_entry.id   7318b36e053d9fbae30ee6ab4a4e8d6a
#
_cell.length_a   1.000
_cell.length_b   1.000
_cell.length_c   1.000
_cell.angle_alpha   90.00
_cell.angle_beta   90.00
_cell.angle_gamma   90.00
#
_symmetry.space_group_name_H-M   'P 1'
#
loop_
_entity.id
_entity.type
_entity.pdbx_description
1 polymer ?
#
loop_
_entity_poly.entity_id
_entity_poly.type
_entity_poly.pdbx_seq_one_letter_code
_entity_poly.pdbx_strand_id
1 'polypeptide(L)'
;MMKLRILLLSLLVVYTIHFMAQESYSNDVTCVKADDNIAVITASGTAEKKKDVYNMALKSIFNAIFLNGIDGVENGQPLVGKEDSYYMNQFFSSRYMLFVKNYETVGDPVRQSSKLYNGTVTAQILLGALKKDLIRNKLMTRPQEEMAVSYTHLRAH
;
A
#
# COMPACT_ATOMS: atom_id res chain seq x y z
N MET A 1 -23.35 -13.96 42.32
CA MET A 1 -22.43 -14.75 41.49
C MET A 1 -22.79 -14.73 40.00
N MET A 2 -24.05 -14.70 39.61
CA MET A 2 -24.48 -14.69 38.18
C MET A 2 -24.09 -13.39 37.45
N LYS A 3 -24.25 -12.22 38.09
CA LYS A 3 -23.86 -10.89 37.50
C LYS A 3 -22.38 -10.77 37.20
N LEU A 4 -21.49 -11.34 38.03
CA LEU A 4 -20.04 -11.31 37.84
C LEU A 4 -19.62 -12.20 36.64
N ARG A 5 -20.29 -13.34 36.45
CA ARG A 5 -20.00 -14.23 35.29
C ARG A 5 -20.41 -13.62 33.96
N ILE A 6 -21.51 -12.86 33.92
CA ILE A 6 -21.96 -12.15 32.72
C ILE A 6 -20.97 -11.01 32.37
N LEU A 7 -20.49 -10.30 33.38
CA LEU A 7 -19.50 -9.24 33.19
C LEU A 7 -18.17 -9.78 32.66
N LEU A 8 -17.72 -10.92 33.16
CA LEU A 8 -16.50 -11.59 32.70
C LEU A 8 -16.64 -12.10 31.25
N LEU A 9 -17.80 -12.66 30.88
CA LEU A 9 -18.07 -13.09 29.52
C LEU A 9 -18.15 -11.93 28.52
N SER A 10 -18.74 -10.80 28.91
CA SER A 10 -18.79 -9.61 28.06
C SER A 10 -17.40 -8.99 27.86
N LEU A 11 -16.54 -9.03 28.87
CA LEU A 11 -15.15 -8.57 28.76
C LEU A 11 -14.32 -9.46 27.83
N LEU A 12 -14.55 -10.78 27.87
CA LEU A 12 -13.87 -11.74 26.99
C LEU A 12 -14.27 -11.55 25.54
N VAL A 13 -15.54 -11.26 25.24
CA VAL A 13 -16.05 -11.00 23.88
C VAL A 13 -15.46 -9.70 23.32
N VAL A 14 -15.29 -8.66 24.14
CA VAL A 14 -14.67 -7.40 23.72
C VAL A 14 -13.18 -7.60 23.40
N TYR A 15 -12.47 -8.44 24.16
CA TYR A 15 -11.06 -8.76 23.88
C TYR A 15 -10.85 -9.55 22.57
N THR A 16 -11.80 -10.41 22.19
CA THR A 16 -11.69 -11.21 20.96
C THR A 16 -11.94 -10.40 19.69
N ILE A 17 -12.65 -9.28 19.76
CA ILE A 17 -12.92 -8.41 18.59
C ILE A 17 -11.68 -7.58 18.19
N HIS A 18 -10.71 -7.36 19.06
CA HIS A 18 -9.51 -6.60 18.78
C HIS A 18 -8.36 -7.40 18.14
N PHE A 19 -8.52 -8.70 17.96
CA PHE A 19 -7.59 -9.54 17.19
C PHE A 19 -8.03 -9.69 15.73
N MET A 20 -8.47 -8.61 15.10
CA MET A 20 -8.45 -8.51 13.65
C MET A 20 -6.97 -8.52 13.27
N ALA A 21 -6.53 -9.57 12.62
CA ALA A 21 -5.16 -9.70 12.16
C ALA A 21 -4.80 -8.43 11.39
N GLN A 22 -3.96 -7.60 11.98
CA GLN A 22 -3.40 -6.44 11.31
C GLN A 22 -2.62 -6.99 10.13
N GLU A 23 -3.03 -6.65 8.90
CA GLU A 23 -2.29 -7.06 7.69
C GLU A 23 -0.84 -6.61 7.87
N SER A 24 0.08 -7.56 7.98
CA SER A 24 1.50 -7.27 8.14
C SER A 24 2.10 -7.11 6.75
N TYR A 25 2.37 -5.89 6.34
CA TYR A 25 3.07 -5.61 5.09
C TYR A 25 4.56 -5.90 5.23
N SER A 26 5.15 -6.46 4.18
CA SER A 26 6.59 -6.72 4.12
C SER A 26 7.38 -5.44 3.91
N ASN A 27 8.53 -5.32 4.54
CA ASN A 27 9.52 -4.27 4.28
C ASN A 27 10.51 -4.66 3.17
N ASP A 28 10.42 -5.89 2.64
CA ASP A 28 11.24 -6.35 1.53
C ASP A 28 10.65 -5.86 0.21
N VAL A 29 10.92 -4.57 -0.07
CA VAL A 29 10.43 -3.84 -1.25
C VAL A 29 11.60 -3.08 -1.85
N THR A 30 11.88 -3.33 -3.14
CA THR A 30 12.99 -2.71 -3.86
C THR A 30 12.55 -2.18 -5.22
N CYS A 31 13.01 -0.97 -5.56
CA CYS A 31 12.82 -0.41 -6.89
C CYS A 31 13.85 -0.97 -7.87
N VAL A 32 13.39 -1.52 -8.98
CA VAL A 32 14.25 -1.95 -10.09
C VAL A 32 14.57 -0.77 -10.99
N LYS A 33 13.56 0.02 -11.33
CA LYS A 33 13.66 1.29 -12.05
C LYS A 33 12.39 2.10 -11.86
N ALA A 34 12.51 3.42 -11.91
CA ALA A 34 11.36 4.31 -11.90
C ALA A 34 11.60 5.53 -12.79
N ASP A 35 10.50 6.07 -13.30
CA ASP A 35 10.38 7.40 -13.90
C ASP A 35 9.15 8.09 -13.31
N ASP A 36 8.81 9.29 -13.78
CA ASP A 36 7.68 10.08 -13.26
C ASP A 36 6.32 9.41 -13.40
N ASN A 37 6.19 8.47 -14.33
CA ASN A 37 4.93 7.83 -14.69
C ASN A 37 4.84 6.37 -14.26
N ILE A 38 5.95 5.64 -14.28
CA ILE A 38 5.96 4.19 -14.02
C ILE A 38 7.13 3.84 -13.11
N ALA A 39 6.85 3.02 -12.10
CA ALA A 39 7.87 2.38 -11.29
C ALA A 39 7.78 0.86 -11.44
N VAL A 40 8.93 0.20 -11.62
CA VAL A 40 9.06 -1.27 -11.58
C VAL A 40 9.62 -1.64 -10.23
N ILE A 41 8.84 -2.36 -9.44
CA ILE A 41 9.14 -2.63 -8.04
C ILE A 41 8.98 -4.13 -7.77
N THR A 42 9.96 -4.69 -7.07
CA THR A 42 9.91 -6.07 -6.57
C THR A 42 9.58 -6.04 -5.08
N ALA A 43 8.67 -6.89 -4.66
CA ALA A 43 8.29 -7.02 -3.26
C ALA A 43 7.94 -8.45 -2.89
N SER A 44 8.19 -8.78 -1.64
CA SER A 44 7.74 -10.03 -1.02
C SER A 44 6.45 -9.82 -0.24
N GLY A 45 5.64 -10.86 -0.17
CA GLY A 45 4.41 -10.88 0.64
C GLY A 45 4.28 -12.19 1.40
N THR A 46 3.63 -12.13 2.54
CA THR A 46 3.38 -13.29 3.40
C THR A 46 1.91 -13.41 3.70
N ALA A 47 1.34 -14.61 3.58
CA ALA A 47 -0.06 -14.89 3.89
C ALA A 47 -0.25 -16.33 4.40
N GLU A 48 -1.36 -16.56 5.11
CA GLU A 48 -1.73 -17.90 5.57
C GLU A 48 -2.16 -18.83 4.41
N LYS A 49 -2.74 -18.24 3.37
CA LYS A 49 -3.17 -18.99 2.19
C LYS A 49 -2.24 -18.68 1.01
N LYS A 50 -1.76 -19.73 0.37
CA LYS A 50 -0.87 -19.65 -0.80
C LYS A 50 -1.39 -18.69 -1.88
N LYS A 51 -2.70 -18.66 -2.13
CA LYS A 51 -3.34 -17.82 -3.13
C LYS A 51 -3.31 -16.31 -2.82
N ASP A 52 -3.18 -15.93 -1.54
CA ASP A 52 -3.25 -14.54 -1.10
C ASP A 52 -1.86 -13.87 -1.02
N VAL A 53 -0.79 -14.67 -1.13
CA VAL A 53 0.61 -14.21 -0.98
C VAL A 53 0.98 -13.10 -1.95
N TYR A 54 0.62 -13.24 -3.22
CA TYR A 54 0.95 -12.24 -4.23
C TYR A 54 0.15 -10.94 -4.07
N ASN A 55 -1.09 -11.04 -3.60
CA ASN A 55 -1.87 -9.85 -3.24
C ASN A 55 -1.23 -9.09 -2.07
N MET A 56 -0.70 -9.82 -1.09
CA MET A 56 0.03 -9.20 0.02
C MET A 56 1.34 -8.54 -0.43
N ALA A 57 2.07 -9.16 -1.36
CA ALA A 57 3.25 -8.56 -1.97
C ALA A 57 2.91 -7.25 -2.70
N LEU A 58 1.85 -7.24 -3.52
CA LEU A 58 1.39 -6.02 -4.20
C LEU A 58 0.98 -4.93 -3.21
N LYS A 59 0.23 -5.26 -2.17
CA LYS A 59 -0.14 -4.32 -1.10
C LYS A 59 1.10 -3.78 -0.37
N SER A 60 2.13 -4.61 -0.14
CA SER A 60 3.40 -4.18 0.47
C SER A 60 4.10 -3.11 -0.36
N ILE A 61 4.04 -3.18 -1.71
CA ILE A 61 4.57 -2.13 -2.60
C ILE A 61 3.89 -0.79 -2.29
N PHE A 62 2.56 -0.74 -2.26
CA PHE A 62 1.84 0.50 -2.02
C PHE A 62 2.02 1.02 -0.61
N ASN A 63 2.08 0.14 0.39
CA ASN A 63 2.39 0.54 1.75
C ASN A 63 3.77 1.21 1.85
N ALA A 64 4.78 0.65 1.18
CA ALA A 64 6.11 1.23 1.14
C ALA A 64 6.11 2.59 0.39
N ILE A 65 5.47 2.70 -0.79
CA ILE A 65 5.34 3.96 -1.52
C ILE A 65 4.66 5.04 -0.68
N PHE A 66 3.62 4.69 0.08
CA PHE A 66 2.83 5.66 0.84
C PHE A 66 3.51 6.12 2.11
N LEU A 67 4.07 5.21 2.90
CA LEU A 67 4.44 5.48 4.29
C LEU A 67 5.94 5.41 4.57
N ASN A 68 6.68 4.57 3.85
CA ASN A 68 8.09 4.32 4.16
C ASN A 68 9.06 5.04 3.21
N GLY A 69 8.60 5.29 1.97
CA GLY A 69 9.48 5.64 0.86
C GLY A 69 10.20 4.41 0.30
N ILE A 70 10.63 4.49 -0.95
CA ILE A 70 11.43 3.46 -1.63
C ILE A 70 12.57 4.15 -2.35
N ASP A 71 13.80 3.73 -2.11
CA ASP A 71 14.96 4.24 -2.82
C ASP A 71 14.77 4.10 -4.34
N GLY A 72 15.00 5.19 -5.07
CA GLY A 72 14.75 5.24 -6.51
C GLY A 72 13.33 5.63 -6.93
N VAL A 73 12.40 5.80 -5.99
CA VAL A 73 11.06 6.35 -6.21
C VAL A 73 10.95 7.66 -5.43
N GLU A 74 10.65 8.79 -6.10
CA GLU A 74 10.47 10.13 -5.49
C GLU A 74 11.58 10.48 -4.47
N ASN A 75 12.82 10.23 -4.84
CA ASN A 75 14.01 10.46 -3.99
C ASN A 75 13.96 9.70 -2.64
N GLY A 76 13.30 8.56 -2.58
CA GLY A 76 13.17 7.77 -1.36
C GLY A 76 12.14 8.31 -0.36
N GLN A 77 11.37 9.33 -0.74
CA GLN A 77 10.38 9.94 0.17
C GLN A 77 9.02 9.26 0.05
N PRO A 78 8.28 9.10 1.15
CA PRO A 78 6.91 8.61 1.10
C PRO A 78 5.99 9.63 0.40
N LEU A 79 5.03 9.13 -0.38
CA LEU A 79 4.09 9.99 -1.11
C LEU A 79 3.00 10.60 -0.24
N VAL A 80 2.68 9.98 0.88
CA VAL A 80 1.57 10.41 1.77
C VAL A 80 2.16 11.12 2.97
N GLY A 81 1.91 12.44 3.05
CA GLY A 81 2.39 13.26 4.16
C GLY A 81 1.54 13.13 5.44
N LYS A 82 0.30 12.68 5.32
CA LYS A 82 -0.63 12.47 6.41
C LYS A 82 -1.48 11.24 6.15
N GLU A 83 -1.47 10.31 7.08
CA GLU A 83 -2.29 9.10 6.99
C GLU A 83 -3.79 9.46 7.06
N ASP A 84 -4.57 8.95 6.10
CA ASP A 84 -6.03 9.00 6.09
C ASP A 84 -6.56 7.56 6.11
N SER A 85 -7.07 7.15 7.26
CA SER A 85 -7.51 5.77 7.47
C SER A 85 -8.68 5.37 6.55
N TYR A 86 -9.57 6.31 6.19
CA TYR A 86 -10.68 6.02 5.29
C TYR A 86 -10.17 5.75 3.87
N TYR A 87 -9.31 6.62 3.35
CA TYR A 87 -8.70 6.43 2.04
C TYR A 87 -7.88 5.13 1.99
N MET A 88 -7.04 4.89 3.00
CA MET A 88 -6.18 3.70 3.07
C MET A 88 -7.02 2.41 3.09
N ASN A 89 -8.09 2.35 3.90
CA ASN A 89 -8.96 1.18 3.94
C ASN A 89 -9.63 0.91 2.59
N GLN A 90 -10.13 1.93 1.91
CA GLN A 90 -10.70 1.78 0.57
C GLN A 90 -9.64 1.39 -0.47
N PHE A 91 -8.47 2.01 -0.41
CA PHE A 91 -7.39 1.74 -1.32
C PHE A 91 -6.95 0.28 -1.24
N PHE A 92 -6.61 -0.20 -0.05
CA PHE A 92 -6.10 -1.56 0.17
C PHE A 92 -7.18 -2.65 0.06
N SER A 93 -8.47 -2.31 0.15
CA SER A 93 -9.54 -3.30 -0.07
C SER A 93 -9.61 -3.77 -1.52
N SER A 94 -9.48 -2.85 -2.50
CA SER A 94 -9.66 -3.20 -3.93
C SER A 94 -9.00 -2.23 -4.91
N ARG A 95 -8.85 -0.94 -4.54
CA ARG A 95 -8.44 0.10 -5.49
C ARG A 95 -6.98 0.03 -5.92
N TYR A 96 -6.10 -0.56 -5.11
CA TYR A 96 -4.67 -0.66 -5.43
C TYR A 96 -4.40 -1.32 -6.80
N MET A 97 -5.23 -2.28 -7.21
CA MET A 97 -5.11 -2.95 -8.50
C MET A 97 -5.30 -2.01 -9.71
N LEU A 98 -6.00 -0.87 -9.55
CA LEU A 98 -6.16 0.14 -10.59
C LEU A 98 -4.83 0.81 -10.97
N PHE A 99 -3.85 0.76 -10.08
CA PHE A 99 -2.53 1.36 -10.25
C PHE A 99 -1.44 0.32 -10.57
N VAL A 100 -1.81 -0.94 -10.71
CA VAL A 100 -0.93 -2.02 -11.20
C VAL A 100 -1.16 -2.19 -12.69
N LYS A 101 -0.16 -1.84 -13.51
CA LYS A 101 -0.24 -2.04 -14.96
C LYS A 101 -0.15 -3.51 -15.33
N ASN A 102 0.82 -4.19 -14.76
CA ASN A 102 1.03 -5.63 -14.81
C ASN A 102 1.94 -6.07 -13.66
N TYR A 103 1.99 -7.36 -13.40
CA TYR A 103 2.96 -7.94 -12.49
C TYR A 103 3.31 -9.37 -12.92
N GLU A 104 4.47 -9.82 -12.50
CA GLU A 104 4.99 -11.17 -12.69
C GLU A 104 5.33 -11.78 -11.34
N THR A 105 5.02 -13.05 -11.17
CA THR A 105 5.37 -13.80 -9.96
C THR A 105 6.79 -14.34 -10.09
N VAL A 106 7.59 -14.19 -9.04
CA VAL A 106 8.95 -14.73 -8.98
C VAL A 106 8.90 -16.10 -8.32
N GLY A 107 8.67 -17.12 -9.14
CA GLY A 107 8.52 -18.50 -8.66
C GLY A 107 7.19 -18.77 -7.94
N ASP A 108 7.04 -19.96 -7.43
CA ASP A 108 5.89 -20.37 -6.62
C ASP A 108 6.02 -19.93 -5.17
N PRO A 109 4.89 -19.65 -4.45
CA PRO A 109 4.96 -19.35 -3.03
C PRO A 109 5.55 -20.49 -2.22
N VAL A 110 6.56 -20.16 -1.41
CA VAL A 110 7.29 -21.10 -0.55
C VAL A 110 6.69 -21.09 0.85
N ARG A 111 6.57 -22.27 1.46
CA ARG A 111 6.13 -22.39 2.85
C ARG A 111 7.24 -21.90 3.78
N GLN A 112 6.94 -20.83 4.51
CA GLN A 112 7.88 -20.22 5.46
C GLN A 112 7.74 -20.81 6.88
N SER A 113 6.52 -21.17 7.27
CA SER A 113 6.23 -21.79 8.56
C SER A 113 5.01 -22.73 8.47
N SER A 114 4.57 -23.29 9.60
CA SER A 114 3.40 -24.18 9.64
C SER A 114 2.12 -23.51 9.10
N LYS A 115 2.02 -22.18 9.17
CA LYS A 115 0.82 -21.42 8.81
C LYS A 115 1.05 -20.34 7.75
N LEU A 116 2.28 -20.07 7.34
CA LEU A 116 2.62 -18.96 6.48
C LEU A 116 3.33 -19.41 5.20
N TYR A 117 2.92 -18.79 4.10
CA TYR A 117 3.60 -18.85 2.80
C TYR A 117 4.20 -17.49 2.48
N ASN A 118 5.34 -17.48 1.81
CA ASN A 118 6.01 -16.30 1.28
C ASN A 118 6.10 -16.41 -0.24
N GLY A 119 6.01 -15.29 -0.94
CA GLY A 119 6.21 -15.22 -2.37
C GLY A 119 6.52 -13.80 -2.82
N THR A 120 7.14 -13.67 -3.96
CA THR A 120 7.66 -12.43 -4.49
C THR A 120 6.99 -12.08 -5.81
N VAL A 121 6.76 -10.80 -6.04
CA VAL A 121 6.27 -10.26 -7.32
C VAL A 121 7.19 -9.15 -7.80
N THR A 122 7.27 -8.98 -9.11
CA THR A 122 7.79 -7.77 -9.75
C THR A 122 6.63 -7.10 -10.47
N ALA A 123 6.28 -5.87 -10.08
CA ALA A 123 5.12 -5.17 -10.60
C ALA A 123 5.50 -3.83 -11.25
N GLN A 124 4.77 -3.48 -12.31
CA GLN A 124 4.80 -2.15 -12.92
C GLN A 124 3.66 -1.32 -12.33
N ILE A 125 4.03 -0.29 -11.58
CA ILE A 125 3.10 0.61 -10.91
C ILE A 125 2.91 1.87 -11.74
N LEU A 126 1.66 2.28 -11.96
CA LEU A 126 1.28 3.53 -12.63
C LEU A 126 1.47 4.72 -11.68
N LEU A 127 2.73 5.09 -11.43
CA LEU A 127 3.12 6.09 -10.44
C LEU A 127 2.49 7.47 -10.71
N GLY A 128 2.50 7.91 -11.96
CA GLY A 128 1.88 9.18 -12.35
C GLY A 128 0.37 9.23 -12.12
N ALA A 129 -0.34 8.12 -12.38
CA ALA A 129 -1.77 8.00 -12.09
C ALA A 129 -2.05 7.99 -10.59
N LEU A 130 -1.22 7.27 -9.83
CA LEU A 130 -1.29 7.21 -8.36
C LEU A 130 -1.10 8.60 -7.75
N LYS A 131 -0.07 9.35 -8.15
CA LYS A 131 0.17 10.73 -7.69
C LYS A 131 -1.04 11.64 -7.95
N LYS A 132 -1.63 11.57 -9.15
CA LYS A 132 -2.84 12.33 -9.47
C LYS A 132 -4.03 11.97 -8.58
N ASP A 133 -4.21 10.70 -8.24
CA ASP A 133 -5.27 10.26 -7.33
C ASP A 133 -5.02 10.76 -5.90
N LEU A 134 -3.79 10.70 -5.40
CA LEU A 134 -3.42 11.23 -4.08
C LEU A 134 -3.63 12.76 -3.98
N ILE A 135 -3.26 13.51 -5.02
CA ILE A 135 -3.51 14.96 -5.08
C ILE A 135 -5.01 15.26 -5.06
N ARG A 136 -5.81 14.53 -5.83
CA ARG A 136 -7.27 14.68 -5.86
C ARG A 136 -7.90 14.43 -4.48
N ASN A 137 -7.39 13.50 -3.73
CA ASN A 137 -7.83 13.16 -2.38
C ASN A 137 -7.14 13.99 -1.28
N LYS A 138 -6.32 14.99 -1.64
CA LYS A 138 -5.61 15.92 -0.73
C LYS A 138 -4.61 15.23 0.21
N LEU A 139 -4.08 14.09 -0.19
CA LEU A 139 -3.05 13.34 0.54
C LEU A 139 -1.63 13.71 0.11
N MET A 140 -1.50 14.35 -1.06
CA MET A 140 -0.26 14.84 -1.62
C MET A 140 -0.47 16.26 -2.14
N THR A 141 0.52 17.13 -1.96
CA THR A 141 0.51 18.49 -2.51
C THR A 141 1.01 18.48 -3.95
N ARG A 142 0.43 19.31 -4.82
CA ARG A 142 0.94 19.51 -6.17
C ARG A 142 2.34 20.09 -6.12
N PRO A 143 3.29 19.63 -6.96
CA PRO A 143 4.57 20.29 -7.14
C PRO A 143 4.36 21.77 -7.54
N GLN A 144 5.11 22.70 -6.96
CA GLN A 144 4.97 24.14 -7.22
C GLN A 144 5.20 24.53 -8.68
N GLU A 145 5.96 23.75 -9.45
CA GLU A 145 6.25 23.99 -10.86
C GLU A 145 5.02 23.94 -11.76
N GLU A 146 4.03 23.08 -11.49
CA GLU A 146 2.77 23.05 -12.26
C GLU A 146 1.90 24.28 -12.02
N MET A 147 2.01 24.94 -10.88
CA MET A 147 1.27 26.18 -10.61
C MET A 147 1.84 27.38 -11.35
N ALA A 148 3.15 27.45 -11.53
CA ALA A 148 3.79 28.57 -12.24
C ALA A 148 3.42 28.59 -13.73
N VAL A 149 3.30 27.44 -14.38
CA VAL A 149 2.94 27.33 -15.80
C VAL A 149 1.47 27.71 -16.03
N SER A 150 0.57 27.42 -15.10
CA SER A 150 -0.85 27.78 -15.20
C SER A 150 -1.09 29.29 -15.14
N TYR A 151 -0.28 30.03 -14.37
CA TYR A 151 -0.40 31.49 -14.26
C TYR A 151 0.16 32.25 -15.47
N THR A 152 1.15 31.70 -16.18
CA THR A 152 1.72 32.31 -17.37
C THR A 152 0.77 32.23 -18.58
N HIS A 153 -0.02 31.17 -18.69
CA HIS A 153 -1.03 31.04 -19.77
C HIS A 153 -2.24 31.97 -19.62
N LEU A 154 -2.59 32.39 -18.40
CA LEU A 154 -3.71 33.32 -18.16
C LEU A 154 -3.35 34.80 -18.38
N ARG A 155 -2.05 35.12 -18.51
CA ARG A 155 -1.58 36.50 -18.70
C ARG A 155 -1.28 36.86 -20.17
N ALA A 156 -1.42 35.91 -21.09
CA ALA A 156 -1.12 36.09 -22.52
C ALA A 156 -2.36 36.30 -23.40
N HIS A 157 -3.51 36.68 -22.81
CA HIS A 157 -4.72 37.09 -23.53
C HIS A 157 -5.23 38.43 -23.05
#